data_55ee2c099064a1a17525615535a08f7f
#
_entry.id   55ee2c099064a1a17525615535a08f7f
#
_cell.length_a   1.000
_cell.length_b   1.000
_cell.length_c   1.000
_cell.angle_alpha   90.00
_cell.angle_beta   90.00
_cell.angle_gamma   90.00
#
_symmetry.space_group_name_H-M   'P 1'
#
loop_
_entity.id
_entity.type
_entity.pdbx_description
1 polymer ?
#
loop_
_entity_poly.entity_id
_entity_poly.type
_entity_poly.pdbx_seq_one_letter_code
_entity_poly.pdbx_strand_id
1 'polypeptide(L)'
;SDVCSSDLKNLKIDDVLFLDIETVSQVSEYSELDGRLKHLWDKKAEVLMRHKPETNAEELYNTAGIYAEFGKIICISCGFMNGRELRVKSFYGDDESILLNEFAEMLNKHYANPQNLLCAHNGKEFDFPYIARRMLILGIELPGIINMAGKKPWEIRHLDTMELWKFGDYKHYTSLELLAAIFNISTPKDDIDGSMVGKVYWMDKELKRIVEYCQKDVVTIVQLLRKYLGLPLIKDPDIAFS
;
A
#
# COMPACT_ATOMS: atom_id res chain seq x y z
N SER A 1 8.20 -20.91 -3.03
CA SER A 1 7.17 -21.70 -2.32
C SER A 1 6.12 -20.72 -1.87
N ASP A 2 4.92 -20.87 -2.43
CA ASP A 2 3.75 -20.14 -1.94
C ASP A 2 3.71 -20.29 -0.43
N VAL A 3 3.32 -19.22 0.29
CA VAL A 3 3.16 -19.28 1.75
C VAL A 3 2.23 -20.46 2.04
N CYS A 4 2.82 -21.58 2.40
CA CYS A 4 2.08 -22.82 2.60
C CYS A 4 1.27 -22.70 3.89
N SER A 5 0.16 -23.40 4.01
CA SER A 5 -0.68 -23.41 5.24
C SER A 5 0.13 -23.80 6.50
N SER A 6 1.28 -24.47 6.34
CA SER A 6 2.24 -24.75 7.40
C SER A 6 3.01 -23.52 7.86
N ASP A 7 3.28 -22.56 6.95
CA ASP A 7 4.04 -21.35 7.27
C ASP A 7 3.18 -20.37 8.07
N LEU A 8 1.88 -20.29 7.77
CA LEU A 8 0.94 -19.49 8.55
C LEU A 8 0.75 -20.00 9.99
N LYS A 9 0.82 -21.33 10.22
CA LYS A 9 0.71 -21.90 11.58
C LYS A 9 1.88 -21.53 12.48
N ASN A 10 3.05 -21.26 11.92
CA ASN A 10 4.27 -20.88 12.65
C ASN A 10 4.54 -19.38 12.62
N LEU A 11 3.66 -18.59 11.99
CA LEU A 11 3.81 -17.15 11.86
C LEU A 11 3.77 -16.47 13.23
N LYS A 12 4.83 -15.74 13.57
CA LYS A 12 4.81 -14.81 14.68
C LYS A 12 4.34 -13.45 14.18
N ILE A 13 3.15 -13.06 14.58
CA ILE A 13 2.55 -11.80 14.14
C ILE A 13 3.39 -10.57 14.54
N ASP A 14 4.19 -10.69 15.59
CA ASP A 14 5.11 -9.66 16.07
C ASP A 14 6.29 -9.42 15.11
N ASP A 15 6.60 -10.38 14.22
CA ASP A 15 7.63 -10.24 13.19
C ASP A 15 7.08 -9.61 11.89
N VAL A 16 5.79 -9.23 11.87
CA VAL A 16 5.10 -8.69 10.68
C VAL A 16 4.91 -7.18 10.82
N LEU A 17 5.39 -6.44 9.82
CA LEU A 17 5.02 -5.05 9.61
C LEU A 17 3.87 -5.01 8.59
N PHE A 18 2.72 -4.58 9.05
CA PHE A 18 1.58 -4.30 8.19
C PHE A 18 1.73 -2.92 7.59
N LEU A 19 1.37 -2.75 6.33
CA LEU A 19 1.42 -1.43 5.70
C LEU A 19 0.36 -1.26 4.62
N ASP A 20 0.11 0.00 4.34
CA ASP A 20 -0.71 0.49 3.24
C ASP A 20 -0.13 1.81 2.75
N ILE A 21 -0.31 2.16 1.48
CA ILE A 21 0.18 3.40 0.89
C ILE A 21 -0.91 4.16 0.17
N GLU A 22 -0.80 5.50 0.25
CA GLU A 22 -1.61 6.39 -0.55
C GLU A 22 -0.76 7.14 -1.56
N THR A 23 -1.23 7.13 -2.80
CA THR A 23 -0.51 7.69 -3.93
C THR A 23 -1.36 8.66 -4.72
N VAL A 24 -0.71 9.66 -5.30
CA VAL A 24 -1.33 10.64 -6.19
C VAL A 24 -0.50 10.82 -7.45
N SER A 25 -1.05 11.49 -8.46
CA SER A 25 -0.26 11.96 -9.61
C SER A 25 0.89 12.85 -9.16
N GLN A 26 2.00 12.85 -9.89
CA GLN A 26 3.20 13.61 -9.54
C GLN A 26 2.95 15.13 -9.49
N VAL A 27 2.11 15.64 -10.37
CA VAL A 27 1.61 17.02 -10.40
C VAL A 27 0.08 17.00 -10.43
N SER A 28 -0.55 18.14 -10.10
CA SER A 28 -2.00 18.19 -9.96
C SER A 28 -2.72 18.00 -11.28
N GLU A 29 -2.16 18.54 -12.36
CA GLU A 29 -2.78 18.54 -13.68
C GLU A 29 -1.85 18.02 -14.78
N TYR A 30 -2.43 17.38 -15.79
CA TYR A 30 -1.71 16.91 -16.97
C TYR A 30 -0.92 18.01 -17.68
N SER A 31 -1.43 19.25 -17.69
CA SER A 31 -0.78 20.42 -18.27
C SER A 31 0.55 20.78 -17.61
N GLU A 32 0.73 20.42 -16.33
CA GLU A 32 1.93 20.72 -15.53
C GLU A 32 3.05 19.69 -15.70
N LEU A 33 2.79 18.57 -16.40
CA LEU A 33 3.85 17.62 -16.74
C LEU A 33 4.92 18.26 -17.60
N ASP A 34 6.19 17.98 -17.26
CA ASP A 34 7.28 18.39 -18.15
C ASP A 34 7.16 17.72 -19.55
N GLY A 35 7.74 18.35 -20.56
CA GLY A 35 7.54 17.95 -21.97
C GLY A 35 7.91 16.50 -22.27
N ARG A 36 8.92 15.93 -21.56
CA ARG A 36 9.34 14.54 -21.74
C ARG A 36 8.38 13.57 -21.07
N LEU A 37 8.02 13.82 -19.83
CA LEU A 37 7.08 12.98 -19.08
C LEU A 37 5.69 13.06 -19.70
N LYS A 38 5.27 14.23 -20.17
CA LYS A 38 4.01 14.41 -20.90
C LYS A 38 3.94 13.51 -22.13
N HIS A 39 4.97 13.52 -22.97
CA HIS A 39 5.04 12.66 -24.16
C HIS A 39 5.01 11.16 -23.80
N LEU A 40 5.68 10.76 -22.69
CA LEU A 40 5.67 9.36 -22.23
C LEU A 40 4.30 8.98 -21.64
N TRP A 41 3.64 9.92 -20.98
CA TRP A 41 2.26 9.73 -20.54
C TRP A 41 1.30 9.55 -21.72
N ASP A 42 1.42 10.37 -22.77
CA ASP A 42 0.59 10.24 -23.98
C ASP A 42 0.69 8.84 -24.58
N LYS A 43 1.90 8.30 -24.70
CA LYS A 43 2.12 6.92 -25.15
C LYS A 43 1.47 5.88 -24.22
N LYS A 44 1.52 6.11 -22.91
CA LYS A 44 0.85 5.25 -21.92
C LYS A 44 -0.66 5.33 -22.09
N ALA A 45 -1.19 6.54 -22.23
CA ALA A 45 -2.62 6.80 -22.41
C ALA A 45 -3.16 6.16 -23.70
N GLU A 46 -2.41 6.17 -24.81
CA GLU A 46 -2.80 5.47 -26.05
C GLU A 46 -3.06 3.97 -25.82
N VAL A 47 -2.29 3.32 -24.94
CA VAL A 47 -2.49 1.91 -24.58
C VAL A 47 -3.74 1.76 -23.73
N LEU A 48 -3.96 2.65 -22.75
CA LEU A 48 -5.12 2.62 -21.87
C LEU A 48 -6.42 2.89 -22.60
N MET A 49 -6.42 3.82 -23.56
CA MET A 49 -7.56 4.14 -24.42
C MET A 49 -8.07 2.97 -25.26
N ARG A 50 -7.25 1.93 -25.51
CA ARG A 50 -7.75 0.70 -26.16
C ARG A 50 -8.86 0.01 -25.37
N HIS A 51 -8.90 0.20 -24.05
CA HIS A 51 -9.92 -0.34 -23.14
C HIS A 51 -10.96 0.72 -22.72
N LYS A 52 -10.70 1.99 -23.02
CA LYS A 52 -11.56 3.15 -22.69
C LYS A 52 -11.52 4.16 -23.85
N PRO A 53 -12.10 3.82 -25.01
CA PRO A 53 -11.95 4.61 -26.23
C PRO A 53 -12.59 6.01 -26.18
N GLU A 54 -13.49 6.24 -25.22
CA GLU A 54 -14.18 7.51 -24.99
C GLU A 54 -13.36 8.53 -24.17
N THR A 55 -12.17 8.13 -23.67
CA THR A 55 -11.31 8.99 -22.85
C THR A 55 -10.14 9.58 -23.64
N ASN A 56 -9.45 10.54 -23.05
CA ASN A 56 -8.23 11.14 -23.59
C ASN A 56 -7.10 11.11 -22.57
N ALA A 57 -5.88 11.52 -22.98
CA ALA A 57 -4.69 11.47 -22.13
C ALA A 57 -4.81 12.34 -20.87
N GLU A 58 -5.47 13.49 -20.96
CA GLU A 58 -5.70 14.41 -19.85
C GLU A 58 -6.67 13.81 -18.82
N GLU A 59 -7.80 13.29 -19.28
CA GLU A 59 -8.77 12.61 -18.41
C GLU A 59 -8.17 11.39 -17.69
N LEU A 60 -7.37 10.60 -18.42
CA LEU A 60 -6.69 9.44 -17.86
C LEU A 60 -5.61 9.82 -16.85
N TYR A 61 -5.09 11.06 -16.88
CA TYR A 61 -4.07 11.51 -15.93
C TYR A 61 -4.55 11.52 -14.47
N ASN A 62 -5.85 11.61 -14.25
CA ASN A 62 -6.44 11.44 -12.92
C ASN A 62 -6.14 10.08 -12.29
N THR A 63 -5.78 9.08 -13.11
CA THR A 63 -5.37 7.75 -12.64
C THR A 63 -3.85 7.56 -12.57
N ALA A 64 -3.06 8.59 -12.87
CA ALA A 64 -1.59 8.49 -12.94
C ALA A 64 -0.94 8.08 -11.62
N GLY A 65 -1.59 8.36 -10.50
CA GLY A 65 -1.13 7.98 -9.17
C GLY A 65 -0.89 6.50 -8.98
N ILE A 66 -1.55 5.61 -9.73
CA ILE A 66 -1.34 4.15 -9.63
C ILE A 66 -0.03 3.67 -10.31
N TYR A 67 0.64 4.53 -11.07
CA TYR A 67 1.89 4.21 -11.77
C TYR A 67 3.06 4.93 -11.09
N ALA A 68 4.00 4.18 -10.57
CA ALA A 68 5.14 4.73 -9.83
C ALA A 68 6.00 5.71 -10.66
N GLU A 69 5.97 5.60 -11.98
CA GLU A 69 6.68 6.49 -12.91
C GLU A 69 6.02 7.86 -13.07
N PHE A 70 4.72 7.97 -12.79
CA PHE A 70 3.90 9.17 -12.99
C PHE A 70 3.22 9.67 -11.72
N GLY A 71 3.32 8.89 -10.64
CA GLY A 71 2.77 9.22 -9.33
C GLY A 71 3.83 9.50 -8.30
N LYS A 72 3.39 9.80 -7.09
CA LYS A 72 4.20 9.91 -5.87
C LYS A 72 3.44 9.36 -4.67
N ILE A 73 4.18 8.92 -3.66
CA ILE A 73 3.63 8.50 -2.36
C ILE A 73 3.46 9.73 -1.49
N ILE A 74 2.28 9.89 -0.87
CA ILE A 74 1.98 10.98 0.06
C ILE A 74 1.75 10.48 1.50
N CYS A 75 1.48 9.18 1.66
CA CYS A 75 1.32 8.54 2.96
C CYS A 75 1.78 7.08 2.88
N ILE A 76 2.48 6.62 3.91
CA ILE A 76 2.70 5.21 4.23
C ILE A 76 2.27 5.03 5.68
N SER A 77 1.22 4.27 5.92
CA SER A 77 0.82 3.87 7.27
C SER A 77 1.35 2.46 7.57
N CYS A 78 1.87 2.28 8.78
CA CYS A 78 2.41 1.01 9.23
C CYS A 78 1.79 0.59 10.55
N GLY A 79 1.44 -0.71 10.66
CA GLY A 79 0.95 -1.32 11.89
C GLY A 79 1.90 -2.42 12.37
N PHE A 80 2.14 -2.49 13.66
CA PHE A 80 2.92 -3.56 14.28
C PHE A 80 2.37 -3.91 15.66
N MET A 81 2.50 -5.18 16.01
CA MET A 81 2.08 -5.66 17.33
C MET A 81 3.15 -5.35 18.38
N ASN A 82 2.72 -4.87 19.53
CA ASN A 82 3.53 -4.75 20.73
C ASN A 82 2.82 -5.47 21.87
N GLY A 83 3.04 -6.78 21.97
CA GLY A 83 2.27 -7.66 22.85
C GLY A 83 0.81 -7.75 22.38
N ARG A 84 -0.12 -7.16 23.15
CA ARG A 84 -1.56 -7.15 22.78
C ARG A 84 -1.98 -5.89 22.04
N GLU A 85 -1.17 -4.85 22.10
CA GLU A 85 -1.45 -3.55 21.51
C GLU A 85 -1.04 -3.54 20.03
N LEU A 86 -1.92 -3.04 19.17
CA LEU A 86 -1.58 -2.65 17.80
C LEU A 86 -1.16 -1.18 17.81
N ARG A 87 0.05 -0.91 17.36
CA ARG A 87 0.54 0.45 17.14
C ARG A 87 0.54 0.76 15.66
N VAL A 88 -0.05 1.90 15.33
CA VAL A 88 -0.11 2.40 13.95
C VAL A 88 0.65 3.72 13.89
N LYS A 89 1.62 3.80 12.97
CA LYS A 89 2.41 5.00 12.69
C LYS A 89 2.31 5.32 11.22
N SER A 90 2.20 6.61 10.90
CA SER A 90 2.20 7.08 9.51
C SER A 90 3.39 7.96 9.20
N PHE A 91 3.95 7.78 8.01
CA PHE A 91 4.91 8.63 7.34
C PHE A 91 4.16 9.35 6.22
N TYR A 92 4.05 10.66 6.27
CA TYR A 92 3.24 11.40 5.30
C TYR A 92 3.76 12.83 5.12
N GLY A 93 3.50 13.40 3.98
CA GLY A 93 3.90 14.77 3.67
C GLY A 93 3.89 15.06 2.17
N ASP A 94 4.14 16.32 1.85
CA ASP A 94 4.24 16.79 0.46
C ASP A 94 5.60 16.45 -0.17
N ASP A 95 6.65 16.34 0.66
CA ASP A 95 7.99 15.94 0.25
C ASP A 95 8.16 14.42 0.39
N GLU A 96 7.99 13.74 -0.74
CA GLU A 96 8.12 12.29 -0.82
C GLU A 96 9.51 11.78 -0.44
N SER A 97 10.57 12.58 -0.70
CA SER A 97 11.94 12.18 -0.37
C SER A 97 12.16 12.11 1.13
N ILE A 98 11.65 13.08 1.88
CA ILE A 98 11.70 13.06 3.35
C ILE A 98 10.94 11.87 3.89
N LEU A 99 9.68 11.69 3.46
CA LEU A 99 8.81 10.58 3.87
C LEU A 99 9.49 9.22 3.65
N LEU A 100 10.04 8.98 2.45
CA LEU A 100 10.67 7.71 2.10
C LEU A 100 12.00 7.47 2.82
N ASN A 101 12.79 8.52 3.10
CA ASN A 101 14.01 8.39 3.91
C ASN A 101 13.68 8.00 5.35
N GLU A 102 12.70 8.65 5.98
CA GLU A 102 12.25 8.32 7.34
C GLU A 102 11.72 6.88 7.42
N PHE A 103 10.95 6.46 6.40
CA PHE A 103 10.46 5.09 6.30
C PHE A 103 11.59 4.08 6.12
N ALA A 104 12.58 4.38 5.25
CA ALA A 104 13.76 3.52 5.04
C ALA A 104 14.60 3.38 6.31
N GLU A 105 14.82 4.47 7.05
CA GLU A 105 15.51 4.43 8.36
C GLU A 105 14.77 3.52 9.35
N MET A 106 13.45 3.65 9.45
CA MET A 106 12.64 2.81 10.31
C MET A 106 12.77 1.33 9.93
N LEU A 107 12.70 0.99 8.63
CA LEU A 107 12.87 -0.38 8.16
C LEU A 107 14.26 -0.94 8.48
N ASN A 108 15.32 -0.19 8.21
CA ASN A 108 16.69 -0.60 8.48
C ASN A 108 16.96 -0.79 9.99
N LYS A 109 16.34 0.04 10.83
CA LYS A 109 16.53 -0.01 12.27
C LYS A 109 15.77 -1.16 12.94
N HIS A 110 14.55 -1.44 12.49
CA HIS A 110 13.64 -2.33 13.21
C HIS A 110 13.27 -3.61 12.46
N TYR A 111 13.44 -3.63 11.13
CA TYR A 111 13.01 -4.74 10.26
C TYR A 111 14.15 -5.31 9.38
N ALA A 112 15.39 -5.17 9.82
CA ALA A 112 16.56 -5.74 9.13
C ALA A 112 16.72 -7.25 9.35
N ASN A 113 15.98 -7.86 10.29
CA ASN A 113 16.06 -9.30 10.53
C ASN A 113 15.43 -10.06 9.35
N PRO A 114 16.11 -11.09 8.79
CA PRO A 114 15.57 -11.92 7.71
C PRO A 114 14.23 -12.63 8.04
N GLN A 115 13.87 -12.75 9.31
CA GLN A 115 12.56 -13.31 9.71
C GLN A 115 11.41 -12.30 9.61
N ASN A 116 11.72 -11.01 9.55
CA ASN A 116 10.68 -9.99 9.41
C ASN A 116 9.97 -10.10 8.06
N LEU A 117 8.68 -9.83 8.09
CA LEU A 117 7.81 -9.88 6.92
C LEU A 117 7.05 -8.57 6.78
N LEU A 118 6.72 -8.21 5.56
CA LEU A 118 5.72 -7.19 5.25
C LEU A 118 4.37 -7.87 5.01
N CYS A 119 3.28 -7.18 5.33
CA CYS A 119 1.93 -7.61 5.03
C CYS A 119 1.11 -6.42 4.53
N ALA A 120 0.42 -6.59 3.42
CA ALA A 120 -0.50 -5.62 2.85
C ALA A 120 -1.67 -6.32 2.16
N HIS A 121 -2.62 -5.56 1.62
CA HIS A 121 -3.69 -6.09 0.79
C HIS A 121 -3.43 -5.76 -0.67
N ASN A 122 -3.17 -6.77 -1.51
CA ASN A 122 -2.65 -6.61 -2.87
C ASN A 122 -1.22 -5.99 -2.91
N GLY A 123 -0.51 -6.03 -1.79
CA GLY A 123 0.76 -5.32 -1.64
C GLY A 123 1.91 -5.91 -2.43
N LYS A 124 1.89 -7.20 -2.74
CA LYS A 124 2.90 -7.82 -3.61
C LYS A 124 2.84 -7.29 -5.04
N GLU A 125 1.65 -6.91 -5.52
CA GLU A 125 1.45 -6.36 -6.85
C GLU A 125 1.51 -4.82 -6.86
N PHE A 126 1.18 -4.15 -5.74
CA PHE A 126 1.09 -2.69 -5.68
C PHE A 126 2.06 -2.06 -4.68
N ASP A 127 1.80 -2.15 -3.38
CA ASP A 127 2.51 -1.34 -2.37
C ASP A 127 4.02 -1.56 -2.37
N PHE A 128 4.46 -2.81 -2.25
CA PHE A 128 5.88 -3.12 -2.10
C PHE A 128 6.69 -2.72 -3.35
N PRO A 129 6.29 -3.10 -4.58
CA PRO A 129 7.02 -2.67 -5.77
C PRO A 129 6.88 -1.17 -6.04
N TYR A 130 5.78 -0.53 -5.63
CA TYR A 130 5.62 0.92 -5.77
C TYR A 130 6.62 1.66 -4.89
N ILE A 131 6.70 1.33 -3.59
CA ILE A 131 7.68 1.91 -2.65
C ILE A 131 9.11 1.73 -3.19
N ALA A 132 9.48 0.50 -3.59
CA ALA A 132 10.82 0.22 -4.10
C ALA A 132 11.15 1.05 -5.35
N ARG A 133 10.22 1.17 -6.31
CA ARG A 133 10.41 1.98 -7.51
C ARG A 133 10.56 3.48 -7.17
N ARG A 134 9.74 4.00 -6.26
CA ARG A 134 9.84 5.41 -5.85
C ARG A 134 11.16 5.71 -5.14
N MET A 135 11.61 4.81 -4.24
CA MET A 135 12.94 4.94 -3.63
C MET A 135 14.06 4.99 -4.68
N LEU A 136 14.03 4.08 -5.68
CA LEU A 136 15.02 4.11 -6.77
C LEU A 136 14.96 5.38 -7.60
N ILE A 137 13.77 5.87 -7.94
CA ILE A 137 13.57 7.12 -8.71
C ILE A 137 14.18 8.31 -7.95
N LEU A 138 14.07 8.32 -6.62
CA LEU A 138 14.58 9.40 -5.76
C LEU A 138 16.02 9.17 -5.28
N GLY A 139 16.69 8.10 -5.72
CA GLY A 139 18.06 7.79 -5.35
C GLY A 139 18.24 7.36 -3.89
N ILE A 140 17.19 6.83 -3.26
CA ILE A 140 17.20 6.32 -1.89
C ILE A 140 17.61 4.85 -1.91
N GLU A 141 18.55 4.48 -1.03
CA GLU A 141 19.01 3.10 -0.88
C GLU A 141 17.87 2.20 -0.38
N LEU A 142 17.67 1.06 -1.06
CA LEU A 142 16.61 0.13 -0.71
C LEU A 142 16.93 -0.64 0.59
N PRO A 143 16.11 -0.55 1.63
CA PRO A 143 16.19 -1.48 2.76
C PRO A 143 16.09 -2.93 2.31
N GLY A 144 16.86 -3.82 2.95
CA GLY A 144 16.94 -5.24 2.56
C GLY A 144 15.59 -5.94 2.48
N ILE A 145 14.64 -5.58 3.37
CA ILE A 145 13.31 -6.17 3.41
C ILE A 145 12.45 -5.79 2.19
N ILE A 146 12.62 -4.58 1.62
CA ILE A 146 11.87 -4.11 0.45
C ILE A 146 12.59 -4.43 -0.88
N ASN A 147 13.86 -4.86 -0.83
CA ASN A 147 14.64 -5.16 -2.02
C ASN A 147 14.27 -6.55 -2.57
N MET A 148 13.29 -6.58 -3.44
CA MET A 148 12.80 -7.78 -4.11
C MET A 148 13.22 -7.86 -5.58
N ALA A 149 14.17 -7.01 -6.02
CA ALA A 149 14.63 -6.98 -7.40
C ALA A 149 15.13 -8.34 -7.88
N GLY A 150 14.62 -8.79 -9.02
CA GLY A 150 15.00 -10.08 -9.63
C GLY A 150 14.39 -11.33 -8.97
N LYS A 151 13.66 -11.19 -7.87
CA LYS A 151 12.94 -12.32 -7.25
C LYS A 151 11.69 -12.66 -8.05
N LYS A 152 11.40 -13.94 -8.13
CA LYS A 152 10.14 -14.43 -8.69
C LYS A 152 9.02 -14.29 -7.63
N PRO A 153 7.74 -14.19 -8.02
CA PRO A 153 6.63 -14.03 -7.06
C PRO A 153 6.65 -15.02 -5.90
N TRP A 154 6.96 -16.28 -6.16
CA TRP A 154 7.03 -17.33 -5.13
C TRP A 154 8.29 -17.29 -4.24
N GLU A 155 9.27 -16.46 -4.56
CA GLU A 155 10.46 -16.23 -3.71
C GLU A 155 10.24 -15.09 -2.73
N ILE A 156 9.14 -14.32 -2.91
CA ILE A 156 8.76 -13.22 -2.04
C ILE A 156 7.96 -13.78 -0.87
N ARG A 157 8.56 -13.78 0.32
CA ARG A 157 7.97 -14.34 1.55
C ARG A 157 6.94 -13.42 2.22
N HIS A 158 6.84 -12.17 1.79
CA HIS A 158 5.88 -11.22 2.35
C HIS A 158 4.45 -11.74 2.23
N LEU A 159 3.62 -11.30 3.15
CA LEU A 159 2.22 -11.69 3.21
C LEU A 159 1.37 -10.72 2.37
N ASP A 160 0.36 -11.26 1.73
CA ASP A 160 -0.63 -10.50 1.00
C ASP A 160 -2.01 -11.09 1.31
N THR A 161 -2.83 -10.29 2.01
CA THR A 161 -4.14 -10.79 2.48
C THR A 161 -5.10 -11.10 1.34
N MET A 162 -4.95 -10.44 0.18
CA MET A 162 -5.73 -10.77 -1.01
C MET A 162 -5.25 -12.10 -1.64
N GLU A 163 -3.92 -12.32 -1.71
CA GLU A 163 -3.36 -13.56 -2.23
C GLU A 163 -3.75 -14.76 -1.34
N LEU A 164 -3.71 -14.59 -0.02
CA LEU A 164 -4.14 -15.61 0.94
C LEU A 164 -5.62 -15.96 0.76
N TRP A 165 -6.46 -14.97 0.43
CA TRP A 165 -7.88 -15.18 0.17
C TRP A 165 -8.16 -15.94 -1.12
N LYS A 166 -7.29 -15.85 -2.12
CA LYS A 166 -7.50 -16.48 -3.42
C LYS A 166 -7.54 -18.01 -3.38
N PHE A 167 -6.88 -18.67 -2.42
CA PHE A 167 -6.79 -20.14 -2.34
C PHE A 167 -6.51 -20.81 -3.70
N GLY A 168 -5.65 -20.18 -4.53
CA GLY A 168 -5.32 -20.66 -5.87
C GLY A 168 -6.26 -20.18 -6.98
N ASP A 169 -7.31 -19.43 -6.69
CA ASP A 169 -8.15 -18.75 -7.70
C ASP A 169 -7.54 -17.39 -8.07
N TYR A 170 -6.79 -17.34 -9.18
CA TYR A 170 -6.11 -16.12 -9.64
C TYR A 170 -7.02 -15.15 -10.42
N LYS A 171 -8.28 -15.49 -10.65
CA LYS A 171 -9.17 -14.71 -11.52
C LYS A 171 -9.92 -13.60 -10.80
N HIS A 172 -9.99 -13.64 -9.47
CA HIS A 172 -10.82 -12.73 -8.71
C HIS A 172 -9.98 -11.77 -7.87
N TYR A 173 -10.22 -10.48 -8.07
CA TYR A 173 -9.82 -9.42 -7.17
C TYR A 173 -10.92 -9.25 -6.13
N THR A 174 -10.56 -9.31 -4.84
CA THR A 174 -11.52 -9.07 -3.74
C THR A 174 -11.01 -7.88 -2.93
N SER A 175 -11.80 -6.81 -2.85
CA SER A 175 -11.41 -5.61 -2.12
C SER A 175 -11.32 -5.86 -0.61
N LEU A 176 -10.48 -5.06 0.06
CA LEU A 176 -10.33 -5.08 1.52
C LEU A 176 -11.67 -4.80 2.22
N GLU A 177 -12.44 -3.83 1.70
CA GLU A 177 -13.76 -3.48 2.20
C GLU A 177 -14.73 -4.66 2.17
N LEU A 178 -14.79 -5.40 1.04
CA LEU A 178 -15.65 -6.57 0.92
C LEU A 178 -15.24 -7.66 1.92
N LEU A 179 -13.94 -7.92 2.06
CA LEU A 179 -13.45 -8.90 3.04
C LEU A 179 -13.75 -8.46 4.47
N ALA A 180 -13.57 -7.18 4.79
CA ALA A 180 -13.94 -6.64 6.10
C ALA A 180 -15.42 -6.87 6.41
N ALA A 181 -16.30 -6.60 5.45
CA ALA A 181 -17.74 -6.77 5.60
C ALA A 181 -18.12 -8.24 5.87
N ILE A 182 -17.62 -9.19 5.07
CA ILE A 182 -17.98 -10.62 5.24
C ILE A 182 -17.40 -11.24 6.50
N PHE A 183 -16.27 -10.72 7.01
CA PHE A 183 -15.67 -11.17 8.27
C PHE A 183 -16.17 -10.41 9.50
N ASN A 184 -17.13 -9.48 9.32
CA ASN A 184 -17.65 -8.61 10.38
C ASN A 184 -16.51 -7.87 11.11
N ILE A 185 -15.53 -7.38 10.36
CA ILE A 185 -14.50 -6.47 10.85
C ILE A 185 -15.13 -5.08 10.81
N SER A 186 -15.17 -4.42 11.97
CA SER A 186 -15.67 -3.05 12.06
C SER A 186 -14.70 -2.12 11.34
N THR A 187 -15.15 -1.52 10.25
CA THR A 187 -14.46 -0.40 9.62
C THR A 187 -15.31 0.85 9.86
N PRO A 188 -14.74 1.93 10.42
CA PRO A 188 -15.46 3.20 10.44
C PRO A 188 -15.88 3.55 9.02
N LYS A 189 -17.10 4.07 8.85
CA LYS A 189 -17.53 4.56 7.55
C LYS A 189 -16.61 5.70 7.14
N ASP A 190 -15.84 5.48 6.10
CA ASP A 190 -15.06 6.52 5.46
C ASP A 190 -15.92 7.26 4.45
N ASP A 191 -15.66 8.55 4.36
CA ASP A 191 -16.28 9.44 3.37
C ASP A 191 -15.38 9.59 2.13
N ILE A 192 -14.26 8.86 2.08
CA ILE A 192 -13.34 8.78 0.95
C ILE A 192 -13.03 7.31 0.61
N ASP A 193 -12.70 7.09 -0.64
CA ASP A 193 -12.15 5.84 -1.17
C ASP A 193 -10.88 6.13 -1.99
N GLY A 194 -10.15 5.09 -2.38
CA GLY A 194 -8.90 5.23 -3.12
C GLY A 194 -9.00 6.07 -4.41
N SER A 195 -10.18 6.11 -5.05
CA SER A 195 -10.38 6.93 -6.26
C SER A 195 -10.47 8.43 -5.96
N MET A 196 -10.81 8.78 -4.72
CA MET A 196 -10.97 10.16 -4.25
C MET A 196 -9.66 10.76 -3.72
N VAL A 197 -8.65 9.95 -3.40
CA VAL A 197 -7.39 10.40 -2.78
C VAL A 197 -6.74 11.53 -3.57
N GLY A 198 -6.66 11.41 -4.90
CA GLY A 198 -6.11 12.45 -5.75
C GLY A 198 -6.83 13.79 -5.62
N LYS A 199 -8.17 13.78 -5.60
CA LYS A 199 -8.99 15.00 -5.41
C LYS A 199 -8.78 15.58 -4.01
N VAL A 200 -8.86 14.75 -2.97
CA VAL A 200 -8.70 15.18 -1.57
C VAL A 200 -7.34 15.81 -1.34
N TYR A 201 -6.28 15.24 -1.96
CA TYR A 201 -4.93 15.79 -1.84
C TYR A 201 -4.74 17.08 -2.64
N TRP A 202 -5.04 17.07 -3.96
CA TRP A 202 -4.72 18.18 -4.84
C TRP A 202 -5.71 19.35 -4.74
N MET A 203 -7.00 19.08 -4.57
CA MET A 203 -8.04 20.12 -4.57
C MET A 203 -8.42 20.53 -3.16
N ASP A 204 -8.76 19.58 -2.30
CA ASP A 204 -9.27 19.86 -0.96
C ASP A 204 -8.13 20.19 0.04
N LYS A 205 -6.87 19.76 -0.26
CA LYS A 205 -5.67 19.94 0.58
C LYS A 205 -5.81 19.31 1.97
N GLU A 206 -6.54 18.21 2.06
CA GLU A 206 -6.85 17.52 3.32
C GLU A 206 -6.00 16.26 3.53
N LEU A 207 -4.65 16.41 3.50
CA LEU A 207 -3.73 15.27 3.67
C LEU A 207 -3.99 14.46 4.94
N LYS A 208 -4.36 15.10 6.06
CA LYS A 208 -4.65 14.40 7.31
C LYS A 208 -5.81 13.41 7.19
N ARG A 209 -6.83 13.75 6.41
CA ARG A 209 -7.97 12.87 6.13
C ARG A 209 -7.55 11.63 5.36
N ILE A 210 -6.59 11.78 4.44
CA ILE A 210 -5.98 10.65 3.71
C ILE A 210 -5.17 9.77 4.67
N VAL A 211 -4.42 10.38 5.60
CA VAL A 211 -3.66 9.63 6.62
C VAL A 211 -4.59 8.79 7.49
N GLU A 212 -5.71 9.36 7.95
CA GLU A 212 -6.70 8.63 8.75
C GLU A 212 -7.32 7.46 7.98
N TYR A 213 -7.58 7.64 6.69
CA TYR A 213 -8.06 6.59 5.79
C TYR A 213 -7.02 5.45 5.67
N CYS A 214 -5.79 5.77 5.32
CA CYS A 214 -4.67 4.81 5.22
C CYS A 214 -4.42 4.05 6.55
N GLN A 215 -4.53 4.73 7.71
CA GLN A 215 -4.42 4.09 9.03
C GLN A 215 -5.52 3.04 9.28
N LYS A 216 -6.76 3.34 8.87
CA LYS A 216 -7.88 2.41 9.00
C LYS A 216 -7.72 1.19 8.11
N ASP A 217 -7.18 1.36 6.91
CA ASP A 217 -6.86 0.25 6.02
C ASP A 217 -5.79 -0.66 6.63
N VAL A 218 -4.75 -0.11 7.25
CA VAL A 218 -3.76 -0.90 8.01
C VAL A 218 -4.41 -1.69 9.14
N VAL A 219 -5.27 -1.06 9.95
CA VAL A 219 -5.99 -1.77 11.02
C VAL A 219 -6.83 -2.91 10.44
N THR A 220 -7.52 -2.65 9.34
CA THR A 220 -8.34 -3.67 8.65
C THR A 220 -7.52 -4.83 8.13
N ILE A 221 -6.33 -4.57 7.55
CA ILE A 221 -5.40 -5.62 7.10
C ILE A 221 -4.94 -6.49 8.29
N VAL A 222 -4.60 -5.88 9.43
CA VAL A 222 -4.24 -6.62 10.66
C VAL A 222 -5.38 -7.50 11.12
N GLN A 223 -6.58 -6.96 11.22
CA GLN A 223 -7.77 -7.69 11.65
C GLN A 223 -8.09 -8.85 10.70
N LEU A 224 -7.94 -8.64 9.40
CA LEU A 224 -8.16 -9.65 8.38
C LEU A 224 -7.16 -10.81 8.50
N LEU A 225 -5.87 -10.51 8.64
CA LEU A 225 -4.86 -11.55 8.86
C LEU A 225 -5.14 -12.33 10.16
N ARG A 226 -5.56 -11.66 11.23
CA ARG A 226 -5.95 -12.33 12.48
C ARG A 226 -7.11 -13.29 12.29
N LYS A 227 -8.11 -12.91 11.48
CA LYS A 227 -9.20 -13.82 11.09
C LYS A 227 -8.70 -15.06 10.36
N TYR A 228 -7.77 -14.90 9.42
CA TYR A 228 -7.17 -16.02 8.69
C TYR A 228 -6.38 -16.96 9.61
N LEU A 229 -5.77 -16.43 10.65
CA LEU A 229 -5.04 -17.19 11.68
C LEU A 229 -5.93 -17.77 12.78
N GLY A 230 -7.25 -17.51 12.76
CA GLY A 230 -8.17 -17.93 13.83
C GLY A 230 -7.96 -17.19 15.15
N LEU A 231 -7.32 -16.02 15.12
CA LEU A 231 -7.07 -15.19 16.30
C LEU A 231 -8.25 -14.25 16.58
N PRO A 232 -8.48 -13.86 17.86
CA PRO A 232 -9.51 -12.87 18.18
C PRO A 232 -9.15 -11.51 17.59
N LEU A 233 -10.16 -10.70 17.23
CA LEU A 233 -9.95 -9.34 16.78
C LEU A 233 -9.36 -8.47 17.91
N ILE A 234 -8.55 -7.48 17.53
CA ILE A 234 -8.04 -6.44 18.43
C ILE A 234 -9.21 -5.49 18.71
N LYS A 235 -9.37 -5.10 19.96
CA LYS A 235 -10.39 -4.14 20.38
C LYS A 235 -9.87 -2.71 20.24
N ASP A 236 -10.76 -1.75 20.00
CA ASP A 236 -10.37 -0.35 19.83
C ASP A 236 -9.47 0.23 20.93
N PRO A 237 -9.66 -0.09 22.25
CA PRO A 237 -8.77 0.42 23.28
C PRO A 237 -7.33 -0.11 23.20
N ASP A 238 -7.11 -1.19 22.46
CA ASP A 238 -5.80 -1.81 22.26
C ASP A 238 -5.15 -1.34 20.93
N ILE A 239 -5.67 -0.31 20.28
CA ILE A 239 -5.13 0.29 19.05
C ILE A 239 -4.64 1.70 19.37
N ALA A 240 -3.36 1.94 19.17
CA ALA A 240 -2.72 3.24 19.39
C ALA A 240 -2.19 3.83 18.08
N PHE A 241 -2.55 5.08 17.82
CA PHE A 241 -2.08 5.86 16.67
C PHE A 241 -0.99 6.84 17.11
N SER A 242 0.09 6.99 16.31
CA SER A 242 1.24 7.87 16.60
C SER A 242 1.76 8.58 15.35
#